data_dc8d39168128449ed80620fcc7dd67b5
#
_entry.id   dc8d39168128449ed80620fcc7dd67b5
#
_cell.length_a   1.000
_cell.length_b   1.000
_cell.length_c   1.000
_cell.angle_alpha   90.00
_cell.angle_beta   90.00
_cell.angle_gamma   90.00
#
_symmetry.space_group_name_H-M   'P 1'
#
loop_
_entity.id
_entity.type
_entity.pdbx_description
1 polymer ?
#
loop_
_entity_poly.entity_id
_entity_poly.type
_entity_poly.pdbx_seq_one_letter_code
_entity_poly.pdbx_strand_id
1 'polypeptide(L)'
;MHSVKEMPSVASARGADSRQRLLEVALDVFGQHGFDGASTREIVQKAGANLTAIPYYFGGKEGLYVAAVVYMVSDCVHRMAPAMERTREEVGDSKLSRGELIERLCDLLDDFAAKLMGPQMPDHWSILFAREQMQPTAAFDKISAGFRPFMDLLRELVGRIVGQSPDDPDTRLRVLTIFGQIMIFRTNRATVLRVMNWQKFGASQLRAVQLLIRKQVMAILEQSK
;
A
#
# COMPACT_ATOMS: atom_id res chain seq x y z
N MET A 1 32.17 28.50 -1.50
CA MET A 1 31.59 28.24 -2.81
C MET A 1 30.16 27.74 -2.59
N HIS A 2 29.16 28.59 -2.81
CA HIS A 2 27.75 28.23 -2.65
C HIS A 2 27.29 27.51 -3.92
N SER A 3 26.89 26.25 -3.78
CA SER A 3 26.23 25.49 -4.85
C SER A 3 24.83 26.05 -5.03
N VAL A 4 24.60 26.76 -6.13
CA VAL A 4 23.28 27.22 -6.56
C VAL A 4 22.52 25.98 -7.04
N LYS A 5 21.49 25.57 -6.30
CA LYS A 5 20.54 24.53 -6.67
C LYS A 5 19.72 25.10 -7.85
N GLU A 6 20.00 24.66 -9.07
CA GLU A 6 19.25 25.07 -10.26
C GLU A 6 17.76 24.73 -10.07
N MET A 7 16.92 25.76 -10.13
CA MET A 7 15.46 25.60 -10.18
C MET A 7 15.09 24.98 -11.54
N PRO A 8 14.21 23.95 -11.57
CA PRO A 8 13.78 23.36 -12.83
C PRO A 8 13.11 24.41 -13.73
N SER A 9 13.39 24.35 -15.03
CA SER A 9 12.80 25.27 -16.01
C SER A 9 11.27 25.10 -16.04
N VAL A 10 10.54 26.19 -16.35
CA VAL A 10 9.06 26.20 -16.43
C VAL A 10 8.52 25.15 -17.41
N ALA A 11 9.28 24.81 -18.46
CA ALA A 11 8.94 23.73 -19.38
C ALA A 11 9.07 22.34 -18.73
N SER A 12 10.09 22.11 -17.88
CA SER A 12 10.28 20.89 -17.10
C SER A 12 9.18 20.71 -16.06
N ALA A 13 8.76 21.79 -15.39
CA ALA A 13 7.67 21.74 -14.40
C ALA A 13 6.30 21.41 -15.05
N ARG A 14 5.99 22.00 -16.22
CA ARG A 14 4.76 21.67 -16.98
C ARG A 14 4.74 20.22 -17.48
N GLY A 15 5.88 19.70 -17.90
CA GLY A 15 6.01 18.31 -18.35
C GLY A 15 5.82 17.33 -17.19
N ALA A 16 6.39 17.61 -16.01
CA ALA A 16 6.21 16.81 -14.81
C ALA A 16 4.75 16.79 -14.35
N ASP A 17 4.07 17.94 -14.36
CA ASP A 17 2.66 18.08 -14.00
C ASP A 17 1.74 17.32 -14.98
N SER A 18 2.02 17.36 -16.29
CA SER A 18 1.27 16.60 -17.30
C SER A 18 1.47 15.07 -17.13
N ARG A 19 2.69 14.62 -16.85
CA ARG A 19 3.00 13.23 -16.57
C ARG A 19 2.29 12.72 -15.32
N GLN A 20 2.27 13.51 -14.26
CA GLN A 20 1.59 13.20 -13.01
C GLN A 20 0.08 13.02 -13.22
N ARG A 21 -0.58 13.98 -13.89
CA ARG A 21 -2.01 13.90 -14.20
C ARG A 21 -2.37 12.66 -15.03
N LEU A 22 -1.51 12.29 -15.97
CA LEU A 22 -1.70 11.06 -16.75
C LEU A 22 -1.68 9.82 -15.85
N LEU A 23 -0.79 9.74 -14.86
CA LEU A 23 -0.72 8.61 -13.91
C LEU A 23 -1.97 8.53 -13.03
N GLU A 24 -2.43 9.66 -12.50
CA GLU A 24 -3.62 9.72 -11.64
C GLU A 24 -4.89 9.30 -12.38
N VAL A 25 -5.09 9.84 -13.59
CA VAL A 25 -6.21 9.46 -14.46
C VAL A 25 -6.10 8.00 -14.92
N ALA A 26 -4.89 7.54 -15.22
CA ALA A 26 -4.67 6.16 -15.63
C ALA A 26 -5.05 5.17 -14.51
N LEU A 27 -4.70 5.48 -13.25
CA LEU A 27 -5.11 4.66 -12.11
C LEU A 27 -6.62 4.53 -12.00
N ASP A 28 -7.36 5.63 -12.18
CA ASP A 28 -8.82 5.61 -12.17
C ASP A 28 -9.38 4.75 -13.31
N VAL A 29 -8.94 4.99 -14.55
CA VAL A 29 -9.45 4.28 -15.74
C VAL A 29 -9.07 2.80 -15.71
N PHE A 30 -7.83 2.47 -15.35
CA PHE A 30 -7.42 1.07 -15.20
C PHE A 30 -8.12 0.37 -14.04
N GLY A 31 -8.36 1.06 -12.93
CA GLY A 31 -9.13 0.52 -11.81
C GLY A 31 -10.56 0.17 -12.22
N GLN A 32 -11.22 1.04 -12.98
CA GLN A 32 -12.61 0.83 -13.44
C GLN A 32 -12.73 -0.25 -14.52
N HIS A 33 -11.87 -0.21 -15.54
CA HIS A 33 -12.04 -1.02 -16.76
C HIS A 33 -11.03 -2.19 -16.87
N GLY A 34 -10.04 -2.26 -15.99
CA GLY A 34 -8.91 -3.18 -16.12
C GLY A 34 -7.93 -2.76 -17.22
N PHE A 35 -6.86 -3.55 -17.39
CA PHE A 35 -5.87 -3.26 -18.41
C PHE A 35 -6.49 -3.32 -19.81
N ASP A 36 -7.17 -4.40 -20.17
CA ASP A 36 -7.70 -4.62 -21.53
C ASP A 36 -8.79 -3.63 -21.89
N GLY A 37 -9.74 -3.37 -20.97
CA GLY A 37 -10.89 -2.49 -21.21
C GLY A 37 -10.56 -1.00 -21.19
N ALA A 38 -9.43 -0.59 -20.63
CA ALA A 38 -9.03 0.82 -20.55
C ALA A 38 -8.60 1.37 -21.92
N SER A 39 -9.05 2.58 -22.24
CA SER A 39 -8.71 3.28 -23.48
C SER A 39 -7.67 4.39 -23.21
N THR A 40 -6.56 4.37 -23.97
CA THR A 40 -5.57 5.46 -23.92
C THR A 40 -6.16 6.80 -24.40
N ARG A 41 -7.15 6.77 -25.30
CA ARG A 41 -7.86 7.99 -25.73
C ARG A 41 -8.68 8.59 -24.58
N GLU A 42 -9.37 7.78 -23.80
CA GLU A 42 -10.08 8.21 -22.60
C GLU A 42 -9.15 8.81 -21.57
N ILE A 43 -8.01 8.16 -21.34
CA ILE A 43 -7.00 8.63 -20.37
C ILE A 43 -6.48 10.02 -20.76
N VAL A 44 -6.03 10.23 -22.00
CA VAL A 44 -5.52 11.52 -22.43
C VAL A 44 -6.60 12.60 -22.44
N GLN A 45 -7.82 12.27 -22.82
CA GLN A 45 -8.96 13.20 -22.80
C GLN A 45 -9.26 13.67 -21.37
N LYS A 46 -9.38 12.75 -20.43
CA LYS A 46 -9.60 13.06 -19.01
C LYS A 46 -8.45 13.84 -18.37
N ALA A 47 -7.20 13.52 -18.76
CA ALA A 47 -6.00 14.19 -18.28
C ALA A 47 -5.75 15.58 -18.93
N GLY A 48 -6.51 15.93 -19.95
CA GLY A 48 -6.25 17.16 -20.74
C GLY A 48 -4.90 17.12 -21.46
N ALA A 49 -4.47 15.94 -21.89
CA ALA A 49 -3.18 15.71 -22.54
C ALA A 49 -3.34 15.36 -24.03
N ASN A 50 -2.23 15.42 -24.78
CA ASN A 50 -2.19 14.97 -26.16
C ASN A 50 -2.00 13.44 -26.23
N LEU A 51 -2.58 12.77 -27.24
CA LEU A 51 -2.46 11.32 -27.43
C LEU A 51 -0.99 10.87 -27.58
N THR A 52 -0.12 11.71 -28.12
CA THR A 52 1.34 11.45 -28.24
C THR A 52 2.07 11.45 -26.88
N ALA A 53 1.47 11.97 -25.81
CA ALA A 53 2.09 12.03 -24.49
C ALA A 53 2.29 10.62 -23.90
N ILE A 54 1.36 9.68 -24.13
CA ILE A 54 1.49 8.32 -23.60
C ILE A 54 2.70 7.58 -24.23
N PRO A 55 2.85 7.49 -25.55
CA PRO A 55 4.06 6.92 -26.15
C PRO A 55 5.33 7.67 -25.71
N TYR A 56 5.30 8.98 -25.61
CA TYR A 56 6.45 9.79 -25.25
C TYR A 56 6.93 9.55 -23.80
N TYR A 57 6.02 9.57 -22.81
CA TYR A 57 6.40 9.43 -21.41
C TYR A 57 6.51 8.00 -20.92
N PHE A 58 5.77 7.06 -21.54
CA PHE A 58 5.58 5.73 -21.00
C PHE A 58 5.85 4.61 -22.02
N GLY A 59 6.13 4.91 -23.28
CA GLY A 59 6.35 3.91 -24.31
C GLY A 59 5.08 3.20 -24.80
N GLY A 60 3.90 3.57 -24.29
CA GLY A 60 2.62 2.97 -24.67
C GLY A 60 1.71 2.65 -23.47
N LYS A 61 0.62 1.92 -23.73
CA LYS A 61 -0.40 1.59 -22.73
C LYS A 61 0.17 0.72 -21.60
N GLU A 62 0.99 -0.27 -21.92
CA GLU A 62 1.61 -1.17 -20.95
C GLU A 62 2.58 -0.43 -20.03
N GLY A 63 3.46 0.39 -20.59
CA GLY A 63 4.37 1.22 -19.79
C GLY A 63 3.63 2.24 -18.92
N LEU A 64 2.52 2.82 -19.40
CA LEU A 64 1.65 3.67 -18.60
C LEU A 64 1.02 2.90 -17.43
N TYR A 65 0.54 1.67 -17.67
CA TYR A 65 -0.02 0.82 -16.64
C TYR A 65 0.99 0.53 -15.54
N VAL A 66 2.17 0.04 -15.91
CA VAL A 66 3.25 -0.24 -14.95
C VAL A 66 3.65 1.03 -14.18
N ALA A 67 3.80 2.17 -14.88
CA ALA A 67 4.15 3.43 -14.24
C ALA A 67 3.06 3.93 -13.28
N ALA A 68 1.78 3.73 -13.61
CA ALA A 68 0.64 4.07 -12.74
C ALA A 68 0.63 3.19 -11.49
N VAL A 69 0.86 1.89 -11.62
CA VAL A 69 0.99 0.97 -10.47
C VAL A 69 2.18 1.34 -9.58
N VAL A 70 3.34 1.66 -10.17
CA VAL A 70 4.52 2.12 -9.42
C VAL A 70 4.21 3.41 -8.65
N TYR A 71 3.51 4.36 -9.27
CA TYR A 71 3.09 5.59 -8.61
C TYR A 71 2.16 5.31 -7.41
N MET A 72 1.16 4.45 -7.59
CA MET A 72 0.26 4.01 -6.51
C MET A 72 1.03 3.38 -5.34
N VAL A 73 1.94 2.45 -5.63
CA VAL A 73 2.75 1.77 -4.61
C VAL A 73 3.65 2.76 -3.88
N SER A 74 4.31 3.67 -4.62
CA SER A 74 5.17 4.70 -4.04
C SER A 74 4.42 5.62 -3.08
N ASP A 75 3.19 6.02 -3.42
CA ASP A 75 2.34 6.83 -2.54
C ASP A 75 1.94 6.05 -1.28
N CYS A 76 1.53 4.77 -1.43
CA CYS A 76 1.22 3.92 -0.29
C CYS A 76 2.41 3.77 0.67
N VAL A 77 3.60 3.48 0.14
CA VAL A 77 4.83 3.32 0.92
C VAL A 77 5.24 4.64 1.58
N HIS A 78 5.16 5.76 0.85
CA HIS A 78 5.46 7.08 1.42
C HIS A 78 4.56 7.42 2.61
N ARG A 79 3.27 7.11 2.53
CA ARG A 79 2.32 7.31 3.64
C ARG A 79 2.62 6.42 4.85
N MET A 80 3.22 5.25 4.63
CA MET A 80 3.61 4.31 5.68
C MET A 80 4.99 4.61 6.28
N ALA A 81 5.86 5.31 5.56
CA ALA A 81 7.25 5.55 5.96
C ALA A 81 7.39 6.12 7.38
N PRO A 82 6.63 7.15 7.81
CA PRO A 82 6.78 7.69 9.18
C PRO A 82 6.47 6.67 10.28
N ALA A 83 5.47 5.80 10.08
CA ALA A 83 5.13 4.75 11.04
C ALA A 83 6.22 3.68 11.08
N MET A 84 6.73 3.29 9.90
CA MET A 84 7.81 2.30 9.80
C MET A 84 9.12 2.81 10.41
N GLU A 85 9.49 4.07 10.17
CA GLU A 85 10.69 4.69 10.74
C GLU A 85 10.61 4.76 12.27
N ARG A 86 9.50 5.28 12.81
CA ARG A 86 9.24 5.30 14.25
C ARG A 86 9.37 3.90 14.86
N THR A 87 8.72 2.89 14.24
CA THR A 87 8.78 1.52 14.74
C THR A 87 10.22 0.98 14.73
N ARG A 88 11.01 1.25 13.67
CA ARG A 88 12.43 0.83 13.59
C ARG A 88 13.28 1.49 14.67
N GLU A 89 13.12 2.79 14.90
CA GLU A 89 13.82 3.54 15.94
C GLU A 89 13.50 2.99 17.33
N GLU A 90 12.22 2.75 17.64
CA GLU A 90 11.77 2.22 18.92
C GLU A 90 12.25 0.79 19.18
N VAL A 91 12.42 -0.02 18.13
CA VAL A 91 12.79 -1.44 18.23
C VAL A 91 14.30 -1.68 18.05
N GLY A 92 15.02 -0.75 17.39
CA GLY A 92 16.40 -0.95 16.93
C GLY A 92 17.43 -1.15 18.06
N ASP A 93 17.42 -0.29 19.08
CA ASP A 93 18.45 -0.25 20.13
C ASP A 93 17.99 -0.77 21.50
N SER A 94 16.75 -1.17 21.65
CA SER A 94 16.16 -1.49 22.93
C SER A 94 16.03 -3.00 23.15
N LYS A 95 16.39 -3.45 24.37
CA LYS A 95 16.06 -4.79 24.87
C LYS A 95 14.58 -4.82 25.28
N LEU A 96 13.70 -4.63 24.28
CA LEU A 96 12.26 -4.66 24.53
C LEU A 96 11.85 -6.07 24.98
N SER A 97 10.99 -6.11 25.96
CA SER A 97 10.27 -7.32 26.35
C SER A 97 9.36 -7.79 25.20
N ARG A 98 8.98 -9.05 25.25
CA ARG A 98 8.03 -9.62 24.29
C ARG A 98 6.71 -8.82 24.22
N GLY A 99 6.20 -8.39 25.37
CA GLY A 99 4.97 -7.58 25.44
C GLY A 99 5.12 -6.23 24.73
N GLU A 100 6.23 -5.54 24.96
CA GLU A 100 6.53 -4.27 24.27
C GLU A 100 6.66 -4.45 22.76
N LEU A 101 7.30 -5.54 22.29
CA LEU A 101 7.37 -5.86 20.86
C LEU A 101 5.99 -6.08 20.25
N ILE A 102 5.08 -6.78 20.96
CA ILE A 102 3.69 -6.98 20.53
C ILE A 102 2.97 -5.64 20.42
N GLU A 103 3.13 -4.75 21.40
CA GLU A 103 2.54 -3.41 21.34
C GLU A 103 3.04 -2.60 20.12
N ARG A 104 4.37 -2.60 19.84
CA ARG A 104 4.93 -1.93 18.66
C ARG A 104 4.39 -2.50 17.34
N LEU A 105 4.25 -3.82 17.27
CA LEU A 105 3.62 -4.47 16.12
C LEU A 105 2.17 -4.02 15.96
N CYS A 106 1.39 -4.02 17.05
CA CYS A 106 0.00 -3.58 17.02
C CYS A 106 -0.13 -2.11 16.61
N ASP A 107 0.73 -1.22 17.11
CA ASP A 107 0.74 0.20 16.72
C ASP A 107 1.03 0.38 15.22
N LEU A 108 2.00 -0.36 14.69
CA LEU A 108 2.32 -0.36 13.24
C LEU A 108 1.14 -0.86 12.40
N LEU A 109 0.44 -1.91 12.86
CA LEU A 109 -0.74 -2.47 12.18
C LEU A 109 -1.94 -1.51 12.25
N ASP A 110 -2.12 -0.79 13.36
CA ASP A 110 -3.16 0.24 13.52
C ASP A 110 -2.93 1.41 12.55
N ASP A 111 -1.68 1.87 12.41
CA ASP A 111 -1.31 2.88 11.41
C ASP A 111 -1.55 2.39 9.98
N PHE A 112 -1.18 1.14 9.68
CA PHE A 112 -1.44 0.53 8.38
C PHE A 112 -2.94 0.45 8.08
N ALA A 113 -3.74 -0.04 9.02
CA ALA A 113 -5.20 -0.10 8.90
C ALA A 113 -5.80 1.29 8.66
N ALA A 114 -5.35 2.30 9.41
CA ALA A 114 -5.82 3.67 9.26
C ALA A 114 -5.50 4.26 7.88
N LYS A 115 -4.30 4.01 7.34
CA LYS A 115 -3.91 4.46 5.99
C LYS A 115 -4.69 3.72 4.90
N LEU A 116 -4.81 2.40 5.02
CA LEU A 116 -5.46 1.55 4.04
C LEU A 116 -6.98 1.79 3.94
N MET A 117 -7.65 2.00 5.08
CA MET A 117 -9.10 2.17 5.17
C MET A 117 -9.55 3.62 5.24
N GLY A 118 -8.60 4.54 5.31
CA GLY A 118 -8.86 5.98 5.38
C GLY A 118 -9.41 6.57 4.08
N PRO A 119 -10.01 7.77 4.15
CA PRO A 119 -10.63 8.41 2.99
C PRO A 119 -9.64 8.82 1.90
N GLN A 120 -8.35 8.85 2.22
CA GLN A 120 -7.29 9.22 1.28
C GLN A 120 -6.83 8.06 0.38
N MET A 121 -7.37 6.84 0.58
CA MET A 121 -7.08 5.68 -0.24
C MET A 121 -8.22 5.46 -1.24
N PRO A 122 -8.04 5.79 -2.53
CA PRO A 122 -9.08 5.62 -3.54
C PRO A 122 -9.49 4.15 -3.72
N ASP A 123 -10.79 3.89 -3.92
CA ASP A 123 -11.30 2.52 -4.05
C ASP A 123 -10.73 1.79 -5.28
N HIS A 124 -10.52 2.51 -6.39
CA HIS A 124 -9.96 1.93 -7.62
C HIS A 124 -8.51 1.40 -7.44
N TRP A 125 -7.73 1.93 -6.51
CA TRP A 125 -6.40 1.38 -6.17
C TRP A 125 -6.50 -0.03 -5.60
N SER A 126 -7.49 -0.27 -4.75
CA SER A 126 -7.72 -1.60 -4.18
C SER A 126 -8.17 -2.62 -5.22
N ILE A 127 -8.98 -2.17 -6.18
CA ILE A 127 -9.41 -3.01 -7.30
C ILE A 127 -8.20 -3.38 -8.15
N LEU A 128 -7.34 -2.41 -8.46
CA LEU A 128 -6.12 -2.63 -9.23
C LEU A 128 -5.17 -3.59 -8.52
N PHE A 129 -4.94 -3.38 -7.22
CA PHE A 129 -4.13 -4.27 -6.39
C PHE A 129 -4.70 -5.70 -6.37
N ALA A 130 -6.01 -5.86 -6.17
CA ALA A 130 -6.66 -7.18 -6.14
C ALA A 130 -6.54 -7.90 -7.50
N ARG A 131 -6.66 -7.18 -8.61
CA ARG A 131 -6.45 -7.74 -9.96
C ARG A 131 -5.05 -8.28 -10.15
N GLU A 132 -4.03 -7.52 -9.74
CA GLU A 132 -2.63 -7.95 -9.81
C GLU A 132 -2.34 -9.18 -8.93
N GLN A 133 -3.06 -9.34 -7.80
CA GLN A 133 -2.94 -10.55 -6.98
C GLN A 133 -3.55 -11.79 -7.66
N MET A 134 -4.59 -11.63 -8.45
CA MET A 134 -5.31 -12.74 -9.10
C MET A 134 -4.79 -13.05 -10.52
N GLN A 135 -4.35 -12.03 -11.23
CA GLN A 135 -3.84 -12.10 -12.61
C GLN A 135 -2.58 -11.23 -12.73
N PRO A 136 -1.42 -11.73 -12.24
CA PRO A 136 -0.19 -10.96 -12.22
C PRO A 136 0.24 -10.52 -13.62
N THR A 137 0.59 -9.24 -13.75
CA THR A 137 1.24 -8.66 -14.93
C THR A 137 2.69 -8.27 -14.61
N ALA A 138 3.38 -7.59 -15.53
CA ALA A 138 4.70 -7.01 -15.28
C ALA A 138 4.71 -5.99 -14.11
N ALA A 139 3.54 -5.48 -13.69
CA ALA A 139 3.40 -4.58 -12.56
C ALA A 139 3.46 -5.31 -11.19
N PHE A 140 3.16 -6.60 -11.14
CA PHE A 140 3.14 -7.38 -9.89
C PHE A 140 4.48 -7.36 -9.14
N ASP A 141 5.59 -7.54 -9.88
CA ASP A 141 6.93 -7.49 -9.28
C ASP A 141 7.24 -6.11 -8.68
N LYS A 142 6.71 -5.04 -9.27
CA LYS A 142 6.85 -3.67 -8.74
C LYS A 142 6.06 -3.48 -7.46
N ILE A 143 4.86 -4.04 -7.38
CA ILE A 143 4.06 -4.07 -6.14
C ILE A 143 4.84 -4.81 -5.05
N SER A 144 5.29 -6.02 -5.32
CA SER A 144 6.02 -6.85 -4.37
C SER A 144 7.30 -6.17 -3.88
N ALA A 145 8.09 -5.59 -4.79
CA ALA A 145 9.31 -4.86 -4.45
C ALA A 145 9.02 -3.62 -3.59
N GLY A 146 7.97 -2.87 -3.89
CA GLY A 146 7.60 -1.66 -3.15
C GLY A 146 7.14 -1.94 -1.73
N PHE A 147 6.36 -2.99 -1.51
CA PHE A 147 5.90 -3.38 -0.18
C PHE A 147 6.90 -4.22 0.62
N ARG A 148 8.00 -4.67 0.01
CA ARG A 148 9.02 -5.49 0.68
C ARG A 148 9.51 -4.87 2.00
N PRO A 149 9.88 -3.57 2.09
CA PRO A 149 10.40 -2.99 3.34
C PRO A 149 9.40 -3.07 4.50
N PHE A 150 8.10 -2.97 4.21
CA PHE A 150 7.05 -3.13 5.22
C PHE A 150 6.91 -4.60 5.66
N MET A 151 6.88 -5.52 4.70
CA MET A 151 6.80 -6.96 4.99
C MET A 151 8.03 -7.47 5.73
N ASP A 152 9.22 -6.94 5.43
CA ASP A 152 10.46 -7.28 6.13
C ASP A 152 10.42 -6.82 7.58
N LEU A 153 9.94 -5.60 7.85
CA LEU A 153 9.74 -5.09 9.21
C LEU A 153 8.74 -5.95 10.00
N LEU A 154 7.63 -6.37 9.39
CA LEU A 154 6.68 -7.27 10.04
C LEU A 154 7.33 -8.63 10.38
N ARG A 155 8.12 -9.20 9.45
CA ARG A 155 8.82 -10.48 9.66
C ARG A 155 9.86 -10.37 10.78
N GLU A 156 10.59 -9.27 10.83
CA GLU A 156 11.55 -9.01 11.91
C GLU A 156 10.86 -8.95 13.27
N LEU A 157 9.79 -8.15 13.40
CA LEU A 157 9.02 -8.04 14.64
C LEU A 157 8.43 -9.36 15.08
N VAL A 158 7.72 -10.05 14.18
CA VAL A 158 7.08 -11.35 14.50
C VAL A 158 8.14 -12.38 14.86
N GLY A 159 9.24 -12.48 14.11
CA GLY A 159 10.35 -13.39 14.40
C GLY A 159 10.95 -13.17 15.79
N ARG A 160 11.19 -11.91 16.18
CA ARG A 160 11.65 -11.57 17.53
C ARG A 160 10.64 -11.95 18.62
N ILE A 161 9.35 -11.72 18.39
CA ILE A 161 8.28 -12.03 19.34
C ILE A 161 8.17 -13.54 19.59
N VAL A 162 8.28 -14.35 18.52
CA VAL A 162 8.14 -15.83 18.62
C VAL A 162 9.49 -16.54 18.83
N GLY A 163 10.62 -15.83 18.83
CA GLY A 163 11.96 -16.40 19.01
C GLY A 163 12.44 -17.21 17.81
N GLN A 164 12.00 -16.87 16.59
CA GLN A 164 12.35 -17.55 15.35
C GLN A 164 13.01 -16.60 14.35
N SER A 165 13.64 -17.15 13.31
CA SER A 165 14.18 -16.35 12.20
C SER A 165 13.05 -15.63 11.45
N PRO A 166 13.27 -14.38 10.98
CA PRO A 166 12.35 -13.70 10.06
C PRO A 166 12.06 -14.50 8.78
N ASP A 167 12.97 -15.38 8.39
CA ASP A 167 12.87 -16.20 7.19
C ASP A 167 12.27 -17.60 7.45
N ASP A 168 11.99 -17.93 8.70
CA ASP A 168 11.32 -19.18 9.06
C ASP A 168 9.92 -19.28 8.39
N PRO A 169 9.55 -20.43 7.82
CA PRO A 169 8.25 -20.61 7.18
C PRO A 169 7.05 -20.29 8.09
N ASP A 170 7.10 -20.64 9.38
CA ASP A 170 6.04 -20.33 10.34
C ASP A 170 5.95 -18.83 10.60
N THR A 171 7.09 -18.13 10.75
CA THR A 171 7.13 -16.66 10.87
C THR A 171 6.48 -16.00 9.64
N ARG A 172 6.81 -16.46 8.44
CA ARG A 172 6.23 -15.93 7.19
C ARG A 172 4.72 -16.17 7.12
N LEU A 173 4.24 -17.36 7.50
CA LEU A 173 2.81 -17.67 7.52
C LEU A 173 2.05 -16.80 8.54
N ARG A 174 2.62 -16.56 9.71
CA ARG A 174 2.05 -15.66 10.72
C ARG A 174 1.92 -14.23 10.19
N VAL A 175 2.95 -13.72 9.56
CA VAL A 175 2.92 -12.38 8.94
C VAL A 175 1.84 -12.29 7.87
N LEU A 176 1.72 -13.29 6.99
CA LEU A 176 0.70 -13.31 5.95
C LEU A 176 -0.72 -13.38 6.54
N THR A 177 -0.94 -14.15 7.61
CA THR A 177 -2.25 -14.21 8.29
C THR A 177 -2.59 -12.90 8.99
N ILE A 178 -1.64 -12.28 9.69
CA ILE A 178 -1.83 -10.98 10.34
C ILE A 178 -2.14 -9.90 9.30
N PHE A 179 -1.36 -9.84 8.23
CA PHE A 179 -1.58 -8.90 7.13
C PHE A 179 -2.94 -9.11 6.45
N GLY A 180 -3.32 -10.38 6.19
CA GLY A 180 -4.58 -10.75 5.57
C GLY A 180 -5.81 -10.31 6.38
N GLN A 181 -5.73 -10.31 7.72
CA GLN A 181 -6.80 -9.82 8.60
C GLN A 181 -7.13 -8.34 8.34
N ILE A 182 -6.15 -7.52 7.99
CA ILE A 182 -6.38 -6.11 7.65
C ILE A 182 -6.87 -5.98 6.22
N MET A 183 -6.24 -6.70 5.30
CA MET A 183 -6.53 -6.61 3.87
C MET A 183 -7.98 -6.94 3.52
N ILE A 184 -8.62 -7.91 4.23
CA ILE A 184 -10.01 -8.31 3.97
C ILE A 184 -10.99 -7.14 4.08
N PHE A 185 -10.78 -6.22 5.03
CA PHE A 185 -11.64 -5.05 5.22
C PHE A 185 -11.54 -4.05 4.06
N ARG A 186 -10.47 -4.11 3.30
CA ARG A 186 -10.26 -3.27 2.14
C ARG A 186 -10.67 -3.96 0.85
N THR A 187 -10.19 -5.17 0.60
CA THR A 187 -10.45 -5.89 -0.64
C THR A 187 -11.89 -6.40 -0.75
N ASN A 188 -12.50 -6.76 0.39
CA ASN A 188 -13.88 -7.27 0.47
C ASN A 188 -14.86 -6.24 1.05
N ARG A 189 -14.57 -4.94 0.85
CA ARG A 189 -15.32 -3.83 1.46
C ARG A 189 -16.84 -3.96 1.30
N ALA A 190 -17.33 -4.29 0.12
CA ALA A 190 -18.77 -4.42 -0.13
C ALA A 190 -19.40 -5.52 0.75
N THR A 191 -18.74 -6.66 0.88
CA THR A 191 -19.16 -7.76 1.75
C THR A 191 -19.14 -7.34 3.23
N VAL A 192 -18.06 -6.68 3.66
CA VAL A 192 -17.94 -6.18 5.04
C VAL A 192 -19.07 -5.23 5.40
N LEU A 193 -19.33 -4.22 4.55
CA LEU A 193 -20.42 -3.26 4.78
C LEU A 193 -21.79 -3.97 4.89
N ARG A 194 -22.03 -4.94 4.03
CA ARG A 194 -23.29 -5.71 4.03
C ARG A 194 -23.44 -6.60 5.27
N VAL A 195 -22.43 -7.39 5.60
CA VAL A 195 -22.45 -8.32 6.75
C VAL A 195 -22.58 -7.55 8.07
N MET A 196 -21.86 -6.44 8.18
CA MET A 196 -21.87 -5.60 9.39
C MET A 196 -23.04 -4.62 9.44
N ASN A 197 -23.87 -4.57 8.40
CA ASN A 197 -24.95 -3.56 8.25
C ASN A 197 -24.42 -2.11 8.41
N TRP A 198 -23.23 -1.84 7.88
CA TRP A 198 -22.64 -0.51 7.90
C TRP A 198 -22.96 0.26 6.62
N GLN A 199 -23.43 1.50 6.78
CA GLN A 199 -23.72 2.37 5.64
C GLN A 199 -22.43 2.87 4.96
N LYS A 200 -21.39 3.04 5.73
CA LYS A 200 -20.05 3.48 5.27
C LYS A 200 -18.96 2.98 6.21
N PHE A 201 -17.74 2.97 5.71
CA PHE A 201 -16.55 2.74 6.54
C PHE A 201 -16.04 4.11 7.04
N GLY A 202 -16.18 4.37 8.32
CA GLY A 202 -15.78 5.63 8.95
C GLY A 202 -14.88 5.39 10.17
N ALA A 203 -14.63 6.43 10.96
CA ALA A 203 -13.71 6.37 12.10
C ALA A 203 -14.12 5.35 13.18
N SER A 204 -15.42 5.21 13.47
CA SER A 204 -15.91 4.23 14.44
C SER A 204 -15.71 2.79 13.98
N GLN A 205 -15.94 2.52 12.70
CA GLN A 205 -15.71 1.21 12.08
C GLN A 205 -14.22 0.85 12.06
N LEU A 206 -13.37 1.81 11.69
CA LEU A 206 -11.92 1.65 11.75
C LEU A 206 -11.47 1.27 13.16
N ARG A 207 -11.92 2.00 14.17
CA ARG A 207 -11.57 1.73 15.58
C ARG A 207 -12.02 0.32 16.01
N ALA A 208 -13.23 -0.11 15.62
CA ALA A 208 -13.71 -1.45 15.92
C ALA A 208 -12.83 -2.54 15.30
N VAL A 209 -12.42 -2.35 14.04
CA VAL A 209 -11.50 -3.26 13.33
C VAL A 209 -10.13 -3.30 13.99
N GLN A 210 -9.55 -2.14 14.30
CA GLN A 210 -8.24 -2.06 14.99
C GLN A 210 -8.26 -2.80 16.33
N LEU A 211 -9.29 -2.59 17.16
CA LEU A 211 -9.43 -3.27 18.44
C LEU A 211 -9.56 -4.80 18.29
N LEU A 212 -10.29 -5.27 17.27
CA LEU A 212 -10.42 -6.70 17.01
C LEU A 212 -9.09 -7.31 16.57
N ILE A 213 -8.42 -6.67 15.60
CA ILE A 213 -7.13 -7.13 15.08
C ILE A 213 -6.09 -7.17 16.18
N ARG A 214 -5.99 -6.15 17.00
CA ARG A 214 -5.08 -6.08 18.15
C ARG A 214 -5.29 -7.28 19.09
N LYS A 215 -6.53 -7.59 19.46
CA LYS A 215 -6.86 -8.76 20.28
C LYS A 215 -6.46 -10.08 19.61
N GLN A 216 -6.71 -10.24 18.33
CA GLN A 216 -6.37 -11.46 17.59
C GLN A 216 -4.85 -11.63 17.44
N VAL A 217 -4.13 -10.56 17.14
CA VAL A 217 -2.65 -10.57 17.03
C VAL A 217 -2.02 -10.95 18.37
N MET A 218 -2.46 -10.37 19.47
CA MET A 218 -2.02 -10.74 20.82
C MET A 218 -2.25 -12.23 21.09
N ALA A 219 -3.47 -12.74 20.85
CA ALA A 219 -3.80 -14.14 21.07
C ALA A 219 -2.97 -15.11 20.19
N ILE A 220 -2.76 -14.78 18.91
CA ILE A 220 -1.94 -15.58 17.99
C ILE A 220 -0.47 -15.65 18.45
N LEU A 221 0.05 -14.52 18.92
CA LEU A 221 1.46 -14.43 19.31
C LEU A 221 1.72 -14.91 20.74
N GLU A 222 0.79 -14.78 21.68
CA GLU A 222 0.93 -15.27 23.06
C GLU A 222 0.96 -16.79 23.17
N GLN A 223 0.25 -17.50 22.29
CA GLN A 223 0.20 -18.98 22.30
C GLN A 223 1.46 -19.64 21.70
N SER A 224 2.39 -18.84 21.18
CA SER A 224 3.65 -19.34 20.61
C SER A 224 4.68 -19.52 21.73
N LYS A 225 4.66 -20.68 22.40
CA LYS A 225 5.71 -21.14 23.32
C LYS A 225 6.60 -22.15 22.63
#